data_42f1ea6adbdc509eb9684ce1537d3ed2
#
_entry.id   42f1ea6adbdc509eb9684ce1537d3ed2
#
_cell.length_a   1.000
_cell.length_b   1.000
_cell.length_c   1.000
_cell.angle_alpha   90.00
_cell.angle_beta   90.00
_cell.angle_gamma   90.00
#
_symmetry.space_group_name_H-M   'P 1'
#
loop_
_entity.id
_entity.type
_entity.pdbx_description
1 polymer ?
#
loop_
_entity_poly.entity_id
_entity_poly.type
_entity_poly.pdbx_seq_one_letter_code
_entity_poly.pdbx_strand_id
1 'polypeptide(L)'
;VCSSDLIIGPDKDVPAPDVNTNGQIMAWIADEYAALSGKWEPGVVTGKPLATGGSLGRNEATGRGLLFTLETWCEKNHKKMDGLTMAVQGFGNVGSVGSLLIHRQGVKVVCVGDINGTWYNPNGLDIEAMYVYANSHGRSLKGYTEAGATIIPDMDLFSQDVDVLFMAAMENQLNEKTMELVKAKLVLEGDNEIGRAHV
;
A
#
# COMPACT_ATOMS: atom_id res chain seq x y z
N VAL A 1 21.27 -27.63 -12.11
CA VAL A 1 21.81 -26.39 -11.50
C VAL A 1 22.43 -26.80 -10.16
N CYS A 2 23.70 -26.43 -9.95
CA CYS A 2 24.38 -26.68 -8.70
C CYS A 2 23.89 -25.66 -7.66
N SER A 3 23.70 -26.04 -6.38
CA SER A 3 23.24 -25.10 -5.33
C SER A 3 24.15 -23.88 -5.17
N SER A 4 25.43 -24.00 -5.57
CA SER A 4 26.38 -22.88 -5.58
C SER A 4 26.08 -21.81 -6.63
N ASP A 5 25.30 -22.15 -7.68
CA ASP A 5 24.99 -21.25 -8.79
C ASP A 5 23.74 -20.39 -8.53
N LEU A 6 23.03 -20.66 -7.43
CA LEU A 6 21.87 -19.87 -7.05
C LEU A 6 22.31 -18.48 -6.58
N ILE A 7 21.75 -17.45 -7.21
CA ILE A 7 22.03 -16.04 -6.87
C ILE A 7 21.25 -15.56 -5.64
N ILE A 8 20.15 -16.22 -5.32
CA ILE A 8 19.34 -15.94 -4.12
C ILE A 8 19.66 -16.95 -3.02
N GLY A 9 19.39 -16.59 -1.78
CA GLY A 9 19.56 -17.43 -0.61
C GLY A 9 19.52 -16.64 0.68
N PRO A 10 19.34 -17.29 1.85
CA PRO A 10 19.26 -16.60 3.13
C PRO A 10 20.46 -15.71 3.45
N ASP A 11 21.66 -16.11 2.97
CA ASP A 11 22.91 -15.39 3.18
C ASP A 11 23.41 -14.66 1.91
N LYS A 12 22.55 -14.53 0.90
CA LYS A 12 22.87 -13.86 -0.37
C LYS A 12 21.90 -12.72 -0.61
N ASP A 13 20.96 -12.93 -1.51
CA ASP A 13 19.90 -11.98 -1.82
C ASP A 13 18.54 -12.59 -1.52
N VAL A 14 17.71 -11.87 -0.76
CA VAL A 14 16.42 -12.34 -0.24
C VAL A 14 15.30 -11.56 -0.91
N PRO A 15 14.65 -12.12 -1.96
CA PRO A 15 13.52 -11.47 -2.62
C PRO A 15 12.33 -11.25 -1.70
N ALA A 16 11.57 -10.19 -2.00
CA ALA A 16 10.32 -9.83 -1.36
C ALA A 16 9.19 -9.72 -2.39
N PRO A 17 7.92 -9.87 -2.00
CA PRO A 17 6.80 -9.59 -2.90
C PRO A 17 6.72 -8.10 -3.21
N ASP A 18 6.45 -7.78 -4.49
CA ASP A 18 6.30 -6.44 -5.02
C ASP A 18 5.21 -6.43 -6.10
N VAL A 19 5.26 -5.49 -7.06
CA VAL A 19 4.25 -5.36 -8.13
C VAL A 19 4.01 -6.71 -8.83
N ASN A 20 2.75 -7.06 -8.98
CA ASN A 20 2.27 -8.31 -9.60
C ASN A 20 2.75 -9.61 -8.93
N THR A 21 3.27 -9.55 -7.70
CA THR A 21 3.63 -10.72 -6.91
C THR A 21 2.84 -10.80 -5.61
N ASN A 22 2.79 -11.98 -5.00
CA ASN A 22 2.04 -12.24 -3.77
C ASN A 22 2.66 -13.41 -2.98
N GLY A 23 2.07 -13.72 -1.84
CA GLY A 23 2.54 -14.81 -0.97
C GLY A 23 2.58 -16.18 -1.66
N GLN A 24 1.69 -16.46 -2.60
CA GLN A 24 1.70 -17.72 -3.36
C GLN A 24 2.94 -17.83 -4.25
N ILE A 25 3.30 -16.74 -4.95
CA ILE A 25 4.50 -16.69 -5.79
C ILE A 25 5.75 -16.85 -4.92
N MET A 26 5.79 -16.21 -3.74
CA MET A 26 6.88 -16.39 -2.79
C MET A 26 6.99 -17.84 -2.29
N ALA A 27 5.85 -18.51 -2.08
CA ALA A 27 5.85 -19.94 -1.73
C ALA A 27 6.41 -20.81 -2.86
N TRP A 28 6.06 -20.54 -4.11
CA TRP A 28 6.63 -21.25 -5.27
C TRP A 28 8.14 -21.04 -5.41
N ILE A 29 8.64 -19.83 -5.18
CA ILE A 29 10.08 -19.56 -5.20
C ILE A 29 10.80 -20.35 -4.10
N ALA A 30 10.22 -20.41 -2.90
CA ALA A 30 10.81 -21.17 -1.79
C ALA A 30 10.82 -22.69 -2.07
N ASP A 31 9.76 -23.21 -2.69
CA ASP A 31 9.63 -24.62 -3.07
C ASP A 31 10.66 -24.99 -4.15
N GLU A 32 10.77 -24.22 -5.19
CA GLU A 32 11.77 -24.43 -6.24
C GLU A 32 13.20 -24.30 -5.71
N TYR A 33 13.46 -23.32 -4.84
CA TYR A 33 14.76 -23.23 -4.18
C TYR A 33 15.11 -24.48 -3.39
N ALA A 34 14.12 -25.03 -2.64
CA ALA A 34 14.32 -26.27 -1.89
C ALA A 34 14.62 -27.45 -2.81
N ALA A 35 13.95 -27.57 -3.95
CA ALA A 35 14.19 -28.61 -4.96
C ALA A 35 15.60 -28.52 -5.54
N LEU A 36 16.06 -27.30 -5.85
CA LEU A 36 17.40 -27.07 -6.43
C LEU A 36 18.53 -27.19 -5.39
N SER A 37 18.32 -26.71 -4.16
CA SER A 37 19.36 -26.72 -3.12
C SER A 37 19.40 -28.05 -2.33
N GLY A 38 18.35 -28.86 -2.45
CA GLY A 38 18.21 -30.12 -1.70
C GLY A 38 17.80 -29.95 -0.23
N LYS A 39 17.46 -28.73 0.22
CA LYS A 39 17.04 -28.47 1.60
C LYS A 39 15.97 -27.38 1.66
N TRP A 40 15.07 -27.49 2.65
CA TRP A 40 14.09 -26.46 2.93
C TRP A 40 14.73 -25.31 3.72
N GLU A 41 14.75 -24.11 3.12
CA GLU A 41 15.28 -22.89 3.75
C GLU A 41 14.26 -21.75 3.66
N PRO A 42 13.39 -21.60 4.66
CA PRO A 42 12.34 -20.59 4.62
C PRO A 42 12.87 -19.15 4.62
N GLY A 43 14.12 -18.91 4.94
CA GLY A 43 14.77 -17.61 4.87
C GLY A 43 15.07 -17.10 3.46
N VAL A 44 14.90 -17.94 2.41
CA VAL A 44 15.25 -17.56 1.03
C VAL A 44 14.42 -16.42 0.44
N VAL A 45 13.16 -16.28 0.85
CA VAL A 45 12.28 -15.18 0.42
C VAL A 45 11.39 -14.71 1.57
N THR A 46 10.94 -13.46 1.53
CA THR A 46 9.94 -12.92 2.47
C THR A 46 8.51 -13.08 1.94
N GLY A 47 7.51 -12.72 2.74
CA GLY A 47 6.12 -12.61 2.29
C GLY A 47 5.39 -13.91 1.97
N LYS A 48 5.98 -15.07 2.26
CA LYS A 48 5.32 -16.37 2.14
C LYS A 48 4.12 -16.50 3.08
N PRO A 49 3.15 -17.38 2.79
CA PRO A 49 2.14 -17.80 3.76
C PRO A 49 2.77 -18.35 5.05
N LEU A 50 2.09 -18.19 6.19
CA LEU A 50 2.55 -18.69 7.48
C LEU A 50 2.81 -20.21 7.46
N ALA A 51 1.94 -20.96 6.77
CA ALA A 51 2.05 -22.42 6.63
C ALA A 51 3.35 -22.86 5.91
N THR A 52 4.00 -21.98 5.16
CA THR A 52 5.26 -22.23 4.43
C THR A 52 6.44 -21.47 5.04
N GLY A 53 6.37 -21.13 6.33
CA GLY A 53 7.46 -20.47 7.05
C GLY A 53 7.48 -18.95 6.88
N GLY A 54 6.33 -18.32 6.55
CA GLY A 54 6.18 -16.87 6.53
C GLY A 54 6.16 -16.28 7.94
N SER A 55 6.45 -14.98 8.04
CA SER A 55 6.42 -14.23 9.31
C SER A 55 5.05 -13.61 9.55
N LEU A 56 4.58 -13.68 10.80
CA LEU A 56 3.35 -13.02 11.23
C LEU A 56 3.47 -11.50 11.04
N GLY A 57 2.40 -10.87 10.54
CA GLY A 57 2.33 -9.41 10.34
C GLY A 57 2.99 -8.89 9.05
N ARG A 58 3.70 -9.73 8.28
CA ARG A 58 4.40 -9.27 7.05
C ARG A 58 3.44 -8.62 6.03
N ASN A 59 2.23 -9.15 5.88
CA ASN A 59 1.23 -8.62 4.92
C ASN A 59 0.77 -7.20 5.25
N GLU A 60 0.85 -6.79 6.51
CA GLU A 60 0.46 -5.45 6.97
C GLU A 60 1.66 -4.53 7.22
N ALA A 61 2.89 -5.05 7.14
CA ALA A 61 4.07 -4.36 7.66
C ALA A 61 4.27 -2.97 7.05
N THR A 62 4.16 -2.83 5.74
CA THR A 62 4.31 -1.54 5.05
C THR A 62 3.20 -0.56 5.43
N GLY A 63 1.93 -1.00 5.34
CA GLY A 63 0.78 -0.16 5.73
C GLY A 63 0.81 0.22 7.22
N ARG A 64 1.27 -0.68 8.09
CA ARG A 64 1.44 -0.42 9.52
C ARG A 64 2.58 0.57 9.79
N GLY A 65 3.67 0.50 9.04
CA GLY A 65 4.75 1.49 9.10
C GLY A 65 4.27 2.90 8.76
N LEU A 66 3.42 3.02 7.75
CA LEU A 66 2.82 4.31 7.36
C LEU A 66 1.86 4.83 8.44
N LEU A 67 1.06 3.94 9.05
CA LEU A 67 0.25 4.31 10.21
C LEU A 67 1.12 4.90 11.33
N PHE A 68 2.21 4.24 11.72
CA PHE A 68 3.12 4.73 12.77
C PHE A 68 3.78 6.07 12.39
N THR A 69 4.09 6.27 11.11
CA THR A 69 4.62 7.53 10.62
C THR A 69 3.60 8.66 10.80
N LEU A 70 2.33 8.42 10.44
CA LEU A 70 1.26 9.39 10.60
C LEU A 70 0.95 9.66 12.09
N GLU A 71 0.92 8.63 12.93
CA GLU A 71 0.76 8.75 14.39
C GLU A 71 1.86 9.66 14.97
N THR A 72 3.13 9.37 14.64
CA THR A 72 4.28 10.16 15.09
C THR A 72 4.21 11.62 14.63
N TRP A 73 3.78 11.85 13.38
CA TRP A 73 3.58 13.20 12.89
C TRP A 73 2.46 13.92 13.66
N CYS A 74 1.34 13.25 13.91
CA CYS A 74 0.25 13.79 14.69
C CYS A 74 0.69 14.17 16.12
N GLU A 75 1.41 13.29 16.80
CA GLU A 75 1.95 13.54 18.14
C GLU A 75 2.85 14.79 18.17
N LYS A 76 3.81 14.86 17.24
CA LYS A 76 4.75 16.00 17.14
C LYS A 76 4.06 17.32 16.81
N ASN A 77 2.94 17.29 16.10
CA ASN A 77 2.17 18.47 15.73
C ASN A 77 0.95 18.72 16.63
N HIS A 78 0.82 18.01 17.75
CA HIS A 78 -0.28 18.11 18.69
C HIS A 78 -1.66 17.96 18.03
N LYS A 79 -1.75 17.07 17.04
CA LYS A 79 -2.96 16.72 16.31
C LYS A 79 -3.50 15.37 16.77
N LYS A 80 -4.79 15.16 16.60
CA LYS A 80 -5.43 13.84 16.74
C LYS A 80 -5.61 13.25 15.35
N MET A 81 -5.51 11.94 15.22
CA MET A 81 -5.83 11.26 13.97
C MET A 81 -7.34 11.27 13.71
N ASP A 82 -8.13 11.11 14.76
CA ASP A 82 -9.58 11.16 14.69
C ASP A 82 -10.05 12.51 14.11
N GLY A 83 -10.85 12.44 13.04
CA GLY A 83 -11.39 13.59 12.31
C GLY A 83 -10.48 14.16 11.21
N LEU A 84 -9.25 13.68 11.04
CA LEU A 84 -8.47 14.02 9.85
C LEU A 84 -9.14 13.47 8.59
N THR A 85 -8.96 14.18 7.48
CA THR A 85 -9.42 13.76 6.16
C THR A 85 -8.25 13.27 5.31
N MET A 86 -8.48 12.26 4.47
CA MET A 86 -7.43 11.65 3.65
C MET A 86 -7.93 11.35 2.24
N ALA A 87 -7.06 11.63 1.25
CA ALA A 87 -7.15 11.12 -0.10
C ALA A 87 -6.04 10.09 -0.33
N VAL A 88 -6.32 9.01 -1.05
CA VAL A 88 -5.42 7.87 -1.24
C VAL A 88 -5.19 7.64 -2.72
N GLN A 89 -3.95 7.70 -3.17
CA GLN A 89 -3.58 7.32 -4.53
C GLN A 89 -2.95 5.92 -4.53
N GLY A 90 -3.65 5.00 -5.17
CA GLY A 90 -3.30 3.59 -5.21
C GLY A 90 -3.99 2.77 -4.11
N PHE A 91 -4.72 1.72 -4.50
CA PHE A 91 -5.43 0.82 -3.57
C PHE A 91 -4.95 -0.63 -3.70
N GLY A 92 -3.65 -0.79 -3.99
CA GLY A 92 -2.95 -2.07 -4.07
C GLY A 92 -2.52 -2.61 -2.71
N ASN A 93 -1.38 -3.33 -2.68
CA ASN A 93 -0.85 -3.97 -1.46
C ASN A 93 -0.61 -2.98 -0.31
N VAL A 94 -0.05 -1.82 -0.60
CA VAL A 94 0.27 -0.80 0.40
C VAL A 94 -0.93 0.07 0.71
N GLY A 95 -1.55 0.65 -0.33
CA GLY A 95 -2.64 1.61 -0.17
C GLY A 95 -3.88 1.02 0.49
N SER A 96 -4.30 -0.20 0.13
CA SER A 96 -5.49 -0.80 0.73
C SER A 96 -5.30 -1.13 2.22
N VAL A 97 -4.14 -1.70 2.58
CA VAL A 97 -3.83 -2.04 3.98
C VAL A 97 -3.59 -0.77 4.80
N GLY A 98 -2.78 0.17 4.29
CA GLY A 98 -2.50 1.43 4.97
C GLY A 98 -3.77 2.25 5.21
N SER A 99 -4.62 2.37 4.19
CA SER A 99 -5.91 3.08 4.31
C SER A 99 -6.82 2.45 5.35
N LEU A 100 -6.91 1.12 5.36
CA LEU A 100 -7.72 0.40 6.34
C LEU A 100 -7.23 0.64 7.78
N LEU A 101 -5.94 0.49 8.01
CA LEU A 101 -5.35 0.68 9.34
C LEU A 101 -5.49 2.12 9.83
N ILE A 102 -5.25 3.10 8.95
CA ILE A 102 -5.38 4.53 9.25
C ILE A 102 -6.85 4.91 9.47
N HIS A 103 -7.78 4.40 8.63
CA HIS A 103 -9.22 4.61 8.79
C HIS A 103 -9.73 4.14 10.15
N ARG A 104 -9.25 2.99 10.63
CA ARG A 104 -9.59 2.44 11.96
C ARG A 104 -9.15 3.31 13.13
N GLN A 105 -8.28 4.29 12.92
CA GLN A 105 -7.90 5.30 13.91
C GLN A 105 -8.77 6.57 13.85
N GLY A 106 -9.89 6.53 13.11
CA GLY A 106 -10.83 7.64 12.99
C GLY A 106 -10.56 8.63 11.85
N VAL A 107 -9.56 8.34 11.00
CA VAL A 107 -9.31 9.15 9.80
C VAL A 107 -10.40 8.90 8.75
N LYS A 108 -10.99 9.97 8.24
CA LYS A 108 -12.01 9.92 7.21
C LYS A 108 -11.36 9.89 5.83
N VAL A 109 -11.44 8.78 5.13
CA VAL A 109 -10.97 8.67 3.75
C VAL A 109 -12.09 9.13 2.82
N VAL A 110 -11.87 10.25 2.12
CA VAL A 110 -12.89 10.87 1.25
C VAL A 110 -12.65 10.59 -0.23
N CYS A 111 -11.44 10.20 -0.61
CA CYS A 111 -11.07 9.93 -1.99
C CYS A 111 -10.12 8.75 -2.08
N VAL A 112 -10.37 7.83 -3.02
CA VAL A 112 -9.52 6.67 -3.31
C VAL A 112 -9.36 6.52 -4.82
N GLY A 113 -8.12 6.59 -5.30
CA GLY A 113 -7.76 6.30 -6.68
C GLY A 113 -7.19 4.89 -6.83
N ASP A 114 -7.67 4.16 -7.83
CA ASP A 114 -7.15 2.89 -8.30
C ASP A 114 -6.92 2.99 -9.82
N ILE A 115 -6.23 2.04 -10.41
CA ILE A 115 -6.01 1.96 -11.88
C ILE A 115 -7.30 1.95 -12.69
N ASN A 116 -8.46 1.67 -12.07
CA ASN A 116 -9.75 1.57 -12.72
C ASN A 116 -10.66 2.79 -12.50
N GLY A 117 -10.22 3.78 -11.74
CA GLY A 117 -10.95 5.03 -11.47
C GLY A 117 -10.67 5.61 -10.10
N THR A 118 -11.29 6.73 -9.85
CA THR A 118 -11.14 7.48 -8.60
C THR A 118 -12.50 7.71 -7.96
N TRP A 119 -12.71 7.11 -6.79
CA TRP A 119 -13.94 7.20 -5.99
C TRP A 119 -13.86 8.37 -5.03
N TYR A 120 -14.89 9.16 -4.97
CA TYR A 120 -14.98 10.31 -4.07
C TYR A 120 -16.32 10.32 -3.33
N ASN A 121 -16.26 10.50 -2.01
CA ASN A 121 -17.40 10.73 -1.13
C ASN A 121 -17.01 11.74 -0.02
N PRO A 122 -17.54 12.95 0.00
CA PRO A 122 -17.20 13.95 1.03
C PRO A 122 -17.59 13.54 2.44
N ASN A 123 -18.52 12.61 2.59
CA ASN A 123 -18.93 12.06 3.87
C ASN A 123 -18.04 10.91 4.37
N GLY A 124 -17.11 10.45 3.54
CA GLY A 124 -16.22 9.32 3.76
C GLY A 124 -16.64 8.09 2.95
N LEU A 125 -15.65 7.35 2.48
CA LEU A 125 -15.80 6.07 1.77
C LEU A 125 -15.79 4.92 2.80
N ASP A 126 -16.50 3.83 2.50
CA ASP A 126 -16.46 2.60 3.27
C ASP A 126 -15.19 1.79 2.96
N ILE A 127 -14.12 2.11 3.65
CA ILE A 127 -12.80 1.50 3.42
C ILE A 127 -12.79 0.02 3.79
N GLU A 128 -13.60 -0.42 4.76
CA GLU A 128 -13.74 -1.84 5.10
C GLU A 128 -14.35 -2.62 3.93
N ALA A 129 -15.44 -2.10 3.35
CA ALA A 129 -16.07 -2.72 2.17
C ALA A 129 -15.15 -2.69 0.95
N MET A 130 -14.47 -1.56 0.68
CA MET A 130 -13.50 -1.44 -0.41
C MET A 130 -12.35 -2.44 -0.26
N TYR A 131 -11.82 -2.61 0.95
CA TYR A 131 -10.74 -3.57 1.24
C TYR A 131 -11.18 -5.02 1.00
N VAL A 132 -12.36 -5.40 1.49
CA VAL A 132 -12.92 -6.74 1.27
C VAL A 132 -13.15 -6.99 -0.23
N TYR A 133 -13.72 -6.01 -0.94
CA TYR A 133 -13.93 -6.10 -2.37
C TYR A 133 -12.62 -6.29 -3.14
N ALA A 134 -11.64 -5.43 -2.91
CA ALA A 134 -10.35 -5.49 -3.58
C ALA A 134 -9.64 -6.84 -3.36
N ASN A 135 -9.67 -7.37 -2.14
CA ASN A 135 -9.06 -8.69 -1.84
C ASN A 135 -9.72 -9.85 -2.59
N SER A 136 -11.03 -9.78 -2.83
CA SER A 136 -11.77 -10.82 -3.58
C SER A 136 -11.68 -10.65 -5.11
N HIS A 137 -11.16 -9.50 -5.59
CA HIS A 137 -11.08 -9.13 -7.01
C HIS A 137 -9.64 -8.85 -7.47
N GLY A 138 -8.67 -9.59 -6.95
CA GLY A 138 -7.27 -9.49 -7.39
C GLY A 138 -6.59 -8.17 -7.08
N ARG A 139 -6.95 -7.52 -5.98
CA ARG A 139 -6.48 -6.19 -5.56
C ARG A 139 -6.94 -5.07 -6.51
N SER A 140 -8.15 -5.19 -7.04
CA SER A 140 -8.73 -4.23 -7.96
C SER A 140 -10.09 -3.74 -7.45
N LEU A 141 -10.38 -2.46 -7.66
CA LEU A 141 -11.69 -1.85 -7.41
C LEU A 141 -12.57 -1.81 -8.68
N LYS A 142 -12.17 -2.51 -9.74
CA LYS A 142 -12.96 -2.56 -10.99
C LYS A 142 -14.39 -3.07 -10.72
N GLY A 143 -15.39 -2.23 -11.00
CA GLY A 143 -16.79 -2.55 -10.78
C GLY A 143 -17.29 -2.32 -9.34
N TYR A 144 -16.45 -1.83 -8.43
CA TYR A 144 -16.90 -1.42 -7.11
C TYR A 144 -17.86 -0.22 -7.19
N THR A 145 -18.94 -0.30 -6.45
CA THR A 145 -19.93 0.78 -6.32
C THR A 145 -20.33 0.95 -4.87
N GLU A 146 -20.52 2.18 -4.46
CA GLU A 146 -20.93 2.54 -3.11
C GLU A 146 -21.95 3.69 -3.16
N ALA A 147 -22.98 3.60 -2.32
CA ALA A 147 -23.99 4.66 -2.21
C ALA A 147 -23.37 5.96 -1.71
N GLY A 148 -23.60 7.06 -2.43
CA GLY A 148 -23.04 8.37 -2.10
C GLY A 148 -21.64 8.62 -2.63
N ALA A 149 -20.96 7.62 -3.17
CA ALA A 149 -19.71 7.81 -3.88
C ALA A 149 -19.94 8.17 -5.35
N THR A 150 -19.07 9.00 -5.90
CA THR A 150 -19.02 9.37 -7.32
C THR A 150 -17.65 9.06 -7.89
N ILE A 151 -17.60 8.73 -9.18
CA ILE A 151 -16.34 8.62 -9.91
C ILE A 151 -15.95 10.00 -10.41
N ILE A 152 -14.74 10.43 -10.10
CA ILE A 152 -14.17 11.71 -10.51
C ILE A 152 -12.94 11.48 -11.42
N PRO A 153 -12.50 12.50 -12.18
CA PRO A 153 -11.24 12.44 -12.92
C PRO A 153 -10.06 12.13 -11.99
N ASP A 154 -9.13 11.29 -12.45
CA ASP A 154 -8.00 10.83 -11.60
C ASP A 154 -7.13 11.98 -11.09
N MET A 155 -6.94 13.02 -11.89
CA MET A 155 -6.18 14.22 -11.50
C MET A 155 -6.84 15.02 -10.37
N ASP A 156 -8.15 14.91 -10.21
CA ASP A 156 -8.88 15.63 -9.15
C ASP A 156 -8.58 15.07 -7.76
N LEU A 157 -8.02 13.85 -7.67
CA LEU A 157 -7.52 13.27 -6.42
C LEU A 157 -6.47 14.19 -5.76
N PHE A 158 -5.54 14.73 -6.53
CA PHE A 158 -4.47 15.58 -6.02
C PHE A 158 -4.99 16.94 -5.51
N SER A 159 -6.10 17.40 -6.08
CA SER A 159 -6.71 18.70 -5.75
C SER A 159 -7.71 18.64 -4.59
N GLN A 160 -7.90 17.47 -3.96
CA GLN A 160 -8.78 17.36 -2.80
C GLN A 160 -8.23 18.18 -1.62
N ASP A 161 -9.11 18.97 -1.01
CA ASP A 161 -8.78 19.71 0.21
C ASP A 161 -8.90 18.78 1.43
N VAL A 162 -7.80 18.09 1.69
CA VAL A 162 -7.68 17.09 2.76
C VAL A 162 -6.49 17.38 3.66
N ASP A 163 -6.48 16.77 4.84
CA ASP A 163 -5.33 16.87 5.74
C ASP A 163 -4.15 16.04 5.25
N VAL A 164 -4.42 14.85 4.70
CA VAL A 164 -3.40 13.89 4.27
C VAL A 164 -3.63 13.44 2.84
N LEU A 165 -2.62 13.54 2.00
CA LEU A 165 -2.53 12.85 0.72
C LEU A 165 -1.64 11.62 0.89
N PHE A 166 -2.23 10.44 0.82
CA PHE A 166 -1.52 9.18 0.93
C PHE A 166 -1.16 8.64 -0.46
N MET A 167 0.12 8.63 -0.78
CA MET A 167 0.69 8.16 -2.03
C MET A 167 1.13 6.71 -1.88
N ALA A 168 0.51 5.78 -2.61
CA ALA A 168 0.76 4.35 -2.50
C ALA A 168 0.63 3.63 -3.86
N ALA A 169 0.88 4.35 -4.95
CA ALA A 169 0.87 3.82 -6.32
C ALA A 169 2.29 3.59 -6.84
N MET A 170 2.61 4.14 -8.00
CA MET A 170 3.92 4.05 -8.64
C MET A 170 4.72 5.33 -8.34
N GLU A 171 6.03 5.27 -8.54
CA GLU A 171 6.92 6.42 -8.48
C GLU A 171 6.56 7.51 -9.49
N ASN A 172 7.07 8.73 -9.30
CA ASN A 172 6.89 9.90 -10.17
C ASN A 172 5.44 10.43 -10.28
N GLN A 173 4.60 10.14 -9.30
CA GLN A 173 3.23 10.67 -9.27
C GLN A 173 3.18 12.14 -8.81
N LEU A 174 4.05 12.53 -7.87
CA LEU A 174 4.29 13.92 -7.54
C LEU A 174 5.38 14.49 -8.46
N ASN A 175 4.95 15.24 -9.44
CA ASN A 175 5.80 15.88 -10.44
C ASN A 175 5.36 17.34 -10.65
N GLU A 176 6.05 18.10 -11.51
CA GLU A 176 5.78 19.52 -11.74
C GLU A 176 4.30 19.85 -12.03
N LYS A 177 3.55 18.91 -12.63
CA LYS A 177 2.13 19.11 -12.96
C LYS A 177 1.20 18.80 -11.80
N THR A 178 1.49 17.73 -11.06
CA THR A 178 0.62 17.25 -9.98
C THR A 178 0.86 18.01 -8.69
N MET A 179 2.11 18.39 -8.38
CA MET A 179 2.42 19.14 -7.16
C MET A 179 1.72 20.51 -7.09
N GLU A 180 1.49 21.17 -8.23
CA GLU A 180 0.74 22.42 -8.25
C GLU A 180 -0.75 22.26 -7.86
N LEU A 181 -1.29 21.04 -7.99
CA LEU A 181 -2.66 20.73 -7.64
C LEU A 181 -2.83 20.38 -6.16
N VAL A 182 -1.75 19.94 -5.49
CA VAL A 182 -1.82 19.41 -4.12
C VAL A 182 -2.25 20.48 -3.14
N LYS A 183 -3.37 20.24 -2.45
CA LYS A 183 -3.91 21.08 -1.37
C LYS A 183 -3.74 20.45 0.01
N ALA A 184 -3.35 19.19 0.06
CA ALA A 184 -3.14 18.46 1.30
C ALA A 184 -2.07 19.13 2.17
N LYS A 185 -2.25 19.10 3.48
CA LYS A 185 -1.31 19.66 4.47
C LYS A 185 -0.12 18.75 4.74
N LEU A 186 -0.29 17.47 4.45
CA LEU A 186 0.72 16.43 4.62
C LEU A 186 0.65 15.47 3.42
N VAL A 187 1.79 15.12 2.87
CA VAL A 187 1.95 13.99 1.95
C VAL A 187 2.57 12.83 2.72
N LEU A 188 1.91 11.68 2.71
CA LEU A 188 2.37 10.44 3.30
C LEU A 188 2.75 9.47 2.18
N GLU A 189 4.04 9.25 1.98
CA GLU A 189 4.57 8.44 0.86
C GLU A 189 4.77 6.99 1.28
N GLY A 190 4.14 6.08 0.57
CA GLY A 190 4.27 4.64 0.70
C GLY A 190 4.78 3.98 -0.59
N ASP A 191 5.21 4.77 -1.54
CA ASP A 191 5.84 4.41 -2.81
C ASP A 191 7.36 4.66 -2.79
N ASN A 192 8.03 4.50 -3.93
CA ASN A 192 9.48 4.66 -4.05
C ASN A 192 9.91 6.09 -4.42
N GLU A 193 9.20 7.10 -3.97
CA GLU A 193 9.48 8.53 -4.23
C GLU A 193 10.56 9.12 -3.29
N ILE A 194 11.57 8.38 -2.94
CA ILE A 194 12.61 8.79 -2.00
C ILE A 194 13.26 10.10 -2.44
N GLY A 195 13.10 11.14 -1.65
CA GLY A 195 13.94 12.35 -1.68
C GLY A 195 13.44 13.51 -2.51
N ARG A 196 12.23 13.50 -3.06
CA ARG A 196 11.66 14.69 -3.71
C ARG A 196 10.99 15.68 -2.75
N ALA A 197 10.78 15.30 -1.50
CA ALA A 197 10.24 16.19 -0.46
C ALA A 197 11.20 17.30 0.02
N HIS A 198 12.37 17.42 -0.61
CA HIS A 198 13.41 18.39 -0.22
C HIS A 198 13.77 19.40 -1.34
N VAL A 199 12.88 19.61 -2.29
CA VAL A 199 13.10 20.62 -3.34
C VAL A 199 12.15 21.79 -3.14
#